data_f850f38b9c57c00ab2bd1636eff11a57
#
_entry.id   f850f38b9c57c00ab2bd1636eff11a57
#
_cell.length_a   1.000
_cell.length_b   1.000
_cell.length_c   1.000
_cell.angle_alpha   90.00
_cell.angle_beta   90.00
_cell.angle_gamma   90.00
#
_symmetry.space_group_name_H-M   'P 1'
#
loop_
_entity.id
_entity.type
_entity.pdbx_description
1 polymer ?
#
loop_
_entity_poly.entity_id
_entity_poly.type
_entity_poly.pdbx_seq_one_letter_code
_entity_poly.pdbx_strand_id
1 'polypeptide(L)'
;MKSIITKKTHKNLQIRGVVIMFKKLEKNGFYYGFPVLLMTTRDKETGKSNVTPLSSSFVLGKSIVVGIGFGNKGFKNIEAGSDVTFNVPDENLYESVKKIEKFTGDTEISEVKQNLGYTYCEDKFKIAGFTELAGEMVDSVRIKECPIHIEAKVTDVLKKDWFAIVTCEIQGIFVDGKIMMDDSHIDTKKWKPLIYKFREYTSTGDRLGLNFNFQEV
;
A
#
# COMPACT_ATOMS: atom_id res chain seq x y z
N MET A 1 -24.62 18.98 -42.11
CA MET A 1 -24.46 17.80 -41.25
C MET A 1 -24.77 18.18 -39.80
N LYS A 2 -25.94 17.78 -39.29
CA LYS A 2 -26.39 18.12 -37.92
C LYS A 2 -25.80 17.06 -36.97
N SER A 3 -24.99 17.48 -35.99
CA SER A 3 -24.46 16.62 -34.93
C SER A 3 -25.60 16.24 -33.97
N ILE A 4 -25.87 14.97 -33.86
CA ILE A 4 -26.82 14.42 -32.90
C ILE A 4 -26.11 14.33 -31.54
N ILE A 5 -26.41 15.28 -30.65
CA ILE A 5 -26.00 15.21 -29.26
C ILE A 5 -26.96 14.23 -28.58
N THR A 6 -26.46 13.01 -28.32
CA THR A 6 -27.16 12.01 -27.51
C THR A 6 -27.15 12.46 -26.05
N LYS A 7 -28.27 13.00 -25.56
CA LYS A 7 -28.50 13.23 -24.13
C LYS A 7 -28.56 11.88 -23.42
N LYS A 8 -27.53 11.55 -22.62
CA LYS A 8 -27.57 10.45 -21.69
C LYS A 8 -28.64 10.74 -20.62
N THR A 9 -29.76 10.04 -20.68
CA THR A 9 -30.84 10.07 -19.68
C THR A 9 -30.35 9.46 -18.36
N HIS A 10 -30.35 10.25 -17.30
CA HIS A 10 -30.15 9.76 -15.95
C HIS A 10 -31.40 8.97 -15.52
N LYS A 11 -31.24 7.68 -15.17
CA LYS A 11 -32.30 6.90 -14.55
C LYS A 11 -32.43 7.32 -13.08
N ASN A 12 -33.52 8.03 -12.75
CA ASN A 12 -33.90 8.32 -11.37
C ASN A 12 -34.74 7.16 -10.84
N LEU A 13 -34.35 6.58 -9.72
CA LEU A 13 -35.15 5.59 -9.00
C LEU A 13 -35.90 6.31 -7.88
N GLN A 14 -37.24 6.26 -7.89
CA GLN A 14 -38.07 6.90 -6.89
C GLN A 14 -38.61 5.85 -5.93
N ILE A 15 -38.16 5.86 -4.67
CA ILE A 15 -38.66 4.99 -3.60
C ILE A 15 -39.26 5.87 -2.51
N ARG A 16 -40.56 5.76 -2.25
CA ARG A 16 -41.31 6.46 -1.19
C ARG A 16 -41.06 7.98 -1.13
N GLY A 17 -41.12 8.68 -2.27
CA GLY A 17 -41.02 10.14 -2.31
C GLY A 17 -39.59 10.69 -2.21
N VAL A 18 -38.57 9.84 -2.07
CA VAL A 18 -37.15 10.23 -2.09
C VAL A 18 -36.58 10.00 -3.49
N VAL A 19 -36.06 11.05 -4.12
CA VAL A 19 -35.36 10.93 -5.39
C VAL A 19 -33.90 10.56 -5.06
N ILE A 20 -33.53 9.30 -5.30
CA ILE A 20 -32.14 8.84 -5.17
C ILE A 20 -31.44 9.11 -6.50
N MET A 21 -30.45 10.00 -6.49
CA MET A 21 -29.67 10.35 -7.67
C MET A 21 -28.25 9.79 -7.57
N PHE A 22 -27.96 8.76 -8.38
CA PHE A 22 -26.58 8.27 -8.57
C PHE A 22 -25.97 8.95 -9.79
N LYS A 23 -24.74 9.44 -9.62
CA LYS A 23 -23.93 9.99 -10.72
C LYS A 23 -22.74 9.09 -10.99
N LYS A 24 -22.44 8.88 -12.25
CA LYS A 24 -21.20 8.18 -12.64
C LYS A 24 -20.00 9.04 -12.29
N LEU A 25 -19.04 8.47 -11.57
CA LEU A 25 -17.75 9.09 -11.31
C LEU A 25 -16.83 8.86 -12.51
N GLU A 26 -16.32 9.93 -13.12
CA GLU A 26 -15.38 9.84 -14.25
C GLU A 26 -13.94 9.71 -13.72
N LYS A 27 -13.61 8.53 -13.20
CA LYS A 27 -12.27 8.14 -12.70
C LYS A 27 -11.94 6.71 -13.12
N ASN A 28 -10.68 6.46 -13.42
CA ASN A 28 -10.19 5.14 -13.81
C ASN A 28 -9.72 4.29 -12.62
N GLY A 29 -9.56 4.87 -11.45
CA GLY A 29 -9.19 4.19 -10.22
C GLY A 29 -9.90 4.80 -9.03
N PHE A 30 -10.31 3.96 -8.10
CA PHE A 30 -11.07 4.37 -6.93
C PHE A 30 -10.54 3.70 -5.66
N TYR A 31 -9.79 4.47 -4.87
CA TYR A 31 -9.29 4.05 -3.57
C TYR A 31 -10.31 4.45 -2.50
N TYR A 32 -11.04 3.48 -1.96
CA TYR A 32 -12.14 3.70 -1.01
C TYR A 32 -11.76 3.49 0.46
N GLY A 33 -10.47 3.40 0.75
CA GLY A 33 -9.91 3.19 2.08
C GLY A 33 -9.07 1.92 2.12
N PHE A 34 -7.80 2.03 1.70
CA PHE A 34 -6.83 0.94 1.72
C PHE A 34 -5.72 1.25 2.71
N PRO A 35 -5.16 0.25 3.40
CA PRO A 35 -3.98 0.50 4.23
C PRO A 35 -2.83 1.00 3.37
N VAL A 36 -2.05 1.91 3.92
CA VAL A 36 -0.75 2.25 3.36
C VAL A 36 0.24 1.16 3.77
N LEU A 37 0.99 0.66 2.81
CA LEU A 37 2.11 -0.25 3.04
C LEU A 37 3.40 0.42 2.56
N LEU A 38 4.46 0.25 3.32
CA LEU A 38 5.82 0.59 2.94
C LEU A 38 6.54 -0.70 2.55
N MET A 39 6.50 -1.04 1.27
CA MET A 39 7.16 -2.22 0.75
C MET A 39 8.67 -1.97 0.66
N THR A 40 9.46 -2.75 1.37
CA THR A 40 10.91 -2.73 1.25
C THR A 40 11.39 -3.89 0.38
N THR A 41 12.42 -3.62 -0.41
CA THR A 41 13.10 -4.55 -1.31
C THR A 41 14.59 -4.29 -1.28
N ARG A 42 15.39 -5.27 -1.68
CA ARG A 42 16.84 -5.13 -1.81
C ARG A 42 17.26 -5.12 -3.27
N ASP A 43 18.05 -4.16 -3.66
CA ASP A 43 18.71 -4.14 -4.95
C ASP A 43 19.78 -5.24 -4.97
N LYS A 44 19.68 -6.20 -5.87
CA LYS A 44 20.56 -7.37 -5.92
C LYS A 44 21.97 -7.06 -6.44
N GLU A 45 22.14 -5.95 -7.16
CA GLU A 45 23.46 -5.51 -7.68
C GLU A 45 24.23 -4.70 -6.63
N THR A 46 23.53 -3.77 -5.97
CA THR A 46 24.17 -2.82 -5.05
C THR A 46 24.04 -3.22 -3.58
N GLY A 47 23.14 -4.15 -3.26
CA GLY A 47 22.80 -4.53 -1.88
C GLY A 47 21.98 -3.46 -1.12
N LYS A 48 21.66 -2.32 -1.75
CA LYS A 48 20.94 -1.22 -1.10
C LYS A 48 19.46 -1.55 -0.91
N SER A 49 18.95 -1.13 0.23
CA SER A 49 17.52 -1.22 0.52
C SER A 49 16.75 -0.11 -0.20
N ASN A 50 15.54 -0.41 -0.64
CA ASN A 50 14.64 0.56 -1.21
C ASN A 50 13.27 0.45 -0.54
N VAL A 51 12.60 1.56 -0.28
CA VAL A 51 11.22 1.62 0.22
C VAL A 51 10.29 2.21 -0.84
N THR A 52 9.14 1.54 -1.06
CA THR A 52 8.10 1.95 -2.01
C THR A 52 6.76 2.03 -1.29
N PRO A 53 6.18 3.23 -1.09
CA PRO A 53 4.82 3.36 -0.59
C PRO A 53 3.82 2.81 -1.61
N LEU A 54 2.85 2.04 -1.15
CA LEU A 54 1.76 1.52 -1.95
C LEU A 54 0.48 1.32 -1.10
N SER A 55 -0.69 1.21 -1.77
CA SER A 55 -1.97 0.98 -1.09
C SER A 55 -2.87 0.02 -1.86
N SER A 56 -2.42 -0.51 -2.99
CA SER A 56 -3.16 -1.52 -3.76
C SER A 56 -2.81 -2.91 -3.24
N SER A 57 -3.47 -3.36 -2.17
CA SER A 57 -3.13 -4.62 -1.52
C SER A 57 -4.33 -5.30 -0.88
N PHE A 58 -4.25 -6.61 -0.73
CA PHE A 58 -5.11 -7.41 0.14
C PHE A 58 -4.37 -8.65 0.64
N VAL A 59 -4.86 -9.23 1.75
CA VAL A 59 -4.34 -10.46 2.33
C VAL A 59 -5.46 -11.50 2.36
N LEU A 60 -5.15 -12.72 1.95
CA LEU A 60 -6.04 -13.87 2.05
C LEU A 60 -5.23 -15.13 2.39
N GLY A 61 -5.53 -15.74 3.53
CA GLY A 61 -4.75 -16.87 4.05
C GLY A 61 -3.29 -16.50 4.24
N LYS A 62 -2.37 -17.28 3.69
CA LYS A 62 -0.93 -17.02 3.72
C LYS A 62 -0.42 -16.19 2.54
N SER A 63 -1.32 -15.56 1.79
CA SER A 63 -0.93 -14.77 0.61
C SER A 63 -1.22 -13.30 0.81
N ILE A 64 -0.25 -12.46 0.44
CA ILE A 64 -0.44 -11.02 0.27
C ILE A 64 -0.28 -10.69 -1.22
N VAL A 65 -1.23 -9.92 -1.74
CA VAL A 65 -1.27 -9.52 -3.15
C VAL A 65 -1.19 -8.01 -3.23
N VAL A 66 -0.33 -7.51 -4.12
CA VAL A 66 -0.16 -6.07 -4.33
C VAL A 66 -0.19 -5.71 -5.81
N GLY A 67 -0.72 -4.52 -6.10
CA GLY A 67 -0.60 -3.87 -7.40
C GLY A 67 0.53 -2.85 -7.40
N ILE A 68 1.48 -2.95 -8.35
CA ILE A 68 2.63 -2.05 -8.43
C ILE A 68 2.94 -1.67 -9.88
N GLY A 69 3.17 -0.36 -10.13
CA GLY A 69 3.56 0.12 -11.46
C GLY A 69 4.99 -0.24 -11.83
N PHE A 70 5.25 -0.55 -13.10
CA PHE A 70 6.57 -0.95 -13.62
C PHE A 70 7.68 0.09 -13.37
N GLY A 71 7.34 1.38 -13.38
CA GLY A 71 8.31 2.45 -13.12
C GLY A 71 8.77 2.58 -11.66
N ASN A 72 8.43 1.64 -10.77
CA ASN A 72 8.87 1.67 -9.37
C ASN A 72 10.15 0.86 -9.17
N LYS A 73 11.14 1.43 -8.47
CA LYS A 73 12.38 0.69 -8.12
C LYS A 73 12.08 -0.61 -7.37
N GLY A 74 11.05 -0.60 -6.50
CA GLY A 74 10.61 -1.81 -5.82
C GLY A 74 10.18 -2.91 -6.78
N PHE A 75 9.49 -2.58 -7.87
CA PHE A 75 9.13 -3.57 -8.90
C PHE A 75 10.38 -4.11 -9.63
N LYS A 76 11.29 -3.23 -10.04
CA LYS A 76 12.56 -3.65 -10.68
C LYS A 76 13.36 -4.59 -9.77
N ASN A 77 13.40 -4.33 -8.47
CA ASN A 77 14.08 -5.20 -7.50
C ASN A 77 13.38 -6.57 -7.39
N ILE A 78 12.05 -6.62 -7.43
CA ILE A 78 11.27 -7.87 -7.46
C ILE A 78 11.62 -8.68 -8.71
N GLU A 79 11.68 -8.06 -9.90
CA GLU A 79 12.06 -8.73 -11.14
C GLU A 79 13.50 -9.26 -11.09
N ALA A 80 14.38 -8.59 -10.34
CA ALA A 80 15.75 -9.04 -10.08
C ALA A 80 15.87 -10.11 -8.97
N GLY A 81 14.74 -10.61 -8.44
CA GLY A 81 14.69 -11.68 -7.44
C GLY A 81 14.78 -11.21 -5.98
N SER A 82 14.40 -9.97 -5.67
CA SER A 82 14.28 -9.54 -4.29
C SER A 82 13.04 -10.15 -3.63
N ASP A 83 13.19 -10.66 -2.41
CA ASP A 83 12.10 -10.85 -1.47
C ASP A 83 11.53 -9.48 -1.03
N VAL A 84 10.44 -9.48 -0.31
CA VAL A 84 9.74 -8.26 0.10
C VAL A 84 9.39 -8.28 1.59
N THR A 85 9.41 -7.10 2.21
CA THR A 85 8.79 -6.89 3.53
C THR A 85 7.76 -5.76 3.40
N PHE A 86 6.53 -6.02 3.81
CA PHE A 86 5.49 -5.01 3.88
C PHE A 86 5.42 -4.48 5.31
N ASN A 87 5.87 -3.26 5.49
CA ASN A 87 5.82 -2.56 6.76
C ASN A 87 4.52 -1.76 6.82
N VAL A 88 3.73 -1.93 7.87
CA VAL A 88 2.43 -1.26 8.02
C VAL A 88 2.60 -0.06 8.95
N PRO A 89 2.65 1.16 8.43
CA PRO A 89 2.78 2.36 9.24
C PRO A 89 1.47 2.66 9.99
N ASP A 90 1.58 3.22 11.16
CA ASP A 90 0.47 3.85 11.85
C ASP A 90 0.31 5.34 11.45
N GLU A 91 -0.73 6.00 12.00
CA GLU A 91 -1.03 7.40 11.70
C GLU A 91 0.11 8.37 12.05
N ASN A 92 0.97 8.04 13.03
CA ASN A 92 2.08 8.89 13.46
C ASN A 92 3.21 8.96 12.43
N LEU A 93 3.26 8.00 11.49
CA LEU A 93 4.26 7.98 10.42
C LEU A 93 3.81 8.73 9.15
N TYR A 94 2.64 9.39 9.17
CA TYR A 94 2.13 10.15 8.01
C TYR A 94 3.18 11.09 7.41
N GLU A 95 3.83 11.92 8.24
CA GLU A 95 4.82 12.89 7.76
C GLU A 95 6.04 12.20 7.11
N SER A 96 6.48 11.07 7.64
CA SER A 96 7.58 10.28 7.08
C SER A 96 7.20 9.67 5.71
N VAL A 97 5.98 9.13 5.60
CA VAL A 97 5.44 8.64 4.34
C VAL A 97 5.33 9.77 3.31
N LYS A 98 4.82 10.93 3.72
CA LYS A 98 4.64 12.12 2.87
C LYS A 98 5.95 12.62 2.29
N LYS A 99 7.03 12.61 3.07
CA LYS A 99 8.36 13.03 2.61
C LYS A 99 8.88 12.23 1.43
N ILE A 100 8.54 10.94 1.33
CA ILE A 100 9.09 10.05 0.30
C ILE A 100 8.14 9.76 -0.87
N GLU A 101 6.90 10.21 -0.84
CA GLU A 101 5.88 9.84 -1.84
C GLU A 101 6.25 10.23 -3.29
N LYS A 102 7.07 11.29 -3.48
CA LYS A 102 7.55 11.76 -4.80
C LYS A 102 8.99 11.37 -5.12
N PHE A 103 9.59 10.51 -4.31
CA PHE A 103 10.94 10.05 -4.57
C PHE A 103 10.96 8.64 -5.18
N THR A 104 11.89 8.43 -6.12
CA THR A 104 12.20 7.11 -6.67
C THR A 104 13.66 6.77 -6.44
N GLY A 105 13.95 5.51 -6.10
CA GLY A 105 15.32 4.97 -6.05
C GLY A 105 15.85 4.55 -7.42
N ASP A 106 15.13 4.87 -8.49
CA ASP A 106 15.53 4.59 -9.86
C ASP A 106 16.14 5.85 -10.48
N THR A 107 17.35 5.73 -11.03
CA THR A 107 18.03 6.82 -11.74
C THR A 107 17.37 7.11 -13.08
N GLU A 108 16.73 6.10 -13.69
CA GLU A 108 15.98 6.24 -14.93
C GLU A 108 14.51 6.56 -14.61
N ILE A 109 14.19 7.85 -14.59
CA ILE A 109 12.82 8.30 -14.31
C ILE A 109 12.08 8.48 -15.63
N SER A 110 10.98 7.74 -15.81
CA SER A 110 10.14 7.89 -17.01
C SER A 110 9.55 9.31 -17.13
N GLU A 111 9.30 9.77 -18.36
CA GLU A 111 8.72 11.08 -18.62
C GLU A 111 7.41 11.32 -17.86
N VAL A 112 6.55 10.30 -17.76
CA VAL A 112 5.30 10.36 -16.99
C VAL A 112 5.57 10.68 -15.52
N LYS A 113 6.57 10.06 -14.91
CA LYS A 113 6.95 10.32 -13.52
C LYS A 113 7.58 11.70 -13.34
N GLN A 114 8.43 12.13 -14.30
CA GLN A 114 9.03 13.47 -14.29
C GLN A 114 7.94 14.54 -14.32
N ASN A 115 6.95 14.40 -15.21
CA ASN A 115 5.80 15.30 -15.32
C ASN A 115 4.92 15.33 -14.05
N LEU A 116 4.91 14.24 -13.25
CA LEU A 116 4.26 14.17 -11.94
C LEU A 116 5.13 14.73 -10.80
N GLY A 117 6.36 15.20 -11.08
CA GLY A 117 7.27 15.78 -10.12
C GLY A 117 8.05 14.75 -9.28
N TYR A 118 8.23 13.53 -9.81
CA TYR A 118 9.12 12.57 -9.17
C TYR A 118 10.58 12.94 -9.39
N THR A 119 11.38 12.77 -8.35
CA THR A 119 12.83 12.98 -8.39
C THR A 119 13.57 11.76 -7.86
N TYR A 120 14.81 11.57 -8.33
CA TYR A 120 15.69 10.53 -7.81
C TYR A 120 16.09 10.80 -6.37
N CYS A 121 16.11 9.76 -5.57
CA CYS A 121 16.65 9.77 -4.23
C CYS A 121 17.35 8.45 -3.95
N GLU A 122 18.63 8.52 -3.65
CA GLU A 122 19.45 7.35 -3.33
C GLU A 122 19.03 6.69 -2.02
N ASP A 123 18.73 7.51 -1.01
CA ASP A 123 18.44 7.03 0.35
C ASP A 123 17.11 7.61 0.87
N LYS A 124 16.03 6.91 0.58
CA LYS A 124 14.69 7.27 1.05
C LYS A 124 14.49 6.98 2.54
N PHE A 125 15.25 6.05 3.12
CA PHE A 125 15.20 5.78 4.56
C PHE A 125 15.66 7.01 5.34
N LYS A 126 16.78 7.60 4.95
CA LYS A 126 17.31 8.83 5.57
C LYS A 126 16.33 10.00 5.46
N ILE A 127 15.72 10.22 4.27
CA ILE A 127 14.74 11.30 4.07
C ILE A 127 13.50 11.11 4.93
N ALA A 128 12.99 9.88 5.02
CA ALA A 128 11.83 9.55 5.85
C ALA A 128 12.13 9.57 7.35
N GLY A 129 13.39 9.45 7.74
CA GLY A 129 13.80 9.22 9.13
C GLY A 129 13.53 7.77 9.58
N PHE A 130 13.61 6.82 8.65
CA PHE A 130 13.42 5.39 8.93
C PHE A 130 14.74 4.73 9.31
N THR A 131 14.66 3.73 10.20
CA THR A 131 15.76 2.87 10.60
C THR A 131 15.57 1.48 10.04
N GLU A 132 16.59 0.96 9.35
CA GLU A 132 16.57 -0.42 8.87
C GLU A 132 16.76 -1.42 10.03
N LEU A 133 15.90 -2.44 10.06
CA LEU A 133 16.12 -3.67 10.84
C LEU A 133 16.27 -4.83 9.87
N ALA A 134 17.17 -5.74 10.17
CA ALA A 134 17.32 -6.96 9.38
C ALA A 134 16.03 -7.77 9.34
N GLY A 135 15.69 -8.34 8.18
CA GLY A 135 14.65 -9.35 8.08
C GLY A 135 15.06 -10.62 8.82
N GLU A 136 14.09 -11.39 9.28
CA GLU A 136 14.32 -12.68 9.93
C GLU A 136 14.12 -13.87 8.98
N MET A 137 13.12 -13.75 8.10
CA MET A 137 12.70 -14.82 7.18
C MET A 137 13.07 -14.52 5.73
N VAL A 138 13.41 -13.26 5.42
CA VAL A 138 13.75 -12.77 4.08
C VAL A 138 14.92 -11.79 4.12
N ASP A 139 15.55 -11.52 2.98
CA ASP A 139 16.71 -10.62 2.90
C ASP A 139 16.33 -9.13 2.80
N SER A 140 15.05 -8.81 2.59
CA SER A 140 14.55 -7.43 2.64
C SER A 140 14.43 -6.95 4.08
N VAL A 141 14.67 -5.64 4.29
CA VAL A 141 14.70 -5.06 5.64
C VAL A 141 13.31 -4.70 6.14
N ARG A 142 13.13 -4.70 7.46
CA ARG A 142 12.00 -4.11 8.16
C ARG A 142 12.28 -2.63 8.45
N ILE A 143 11.22 -1.84 8.62
CA ILE A 143 11.30 -0.44 9.07
C ILE A 143 10.98 -0.41 10.56
N LYS A 144 11.98 -0.09 11.40
CA LYS A 144 11.87 -0.13 12.87
C LYS A 144 10.67 0.64 13.44
N GLU A 145 10.34 1.76 12.83
CA GLU A 145 9.28 2.67 13.28
C GLU A 145 7.87 2.16 12.96
N CYS A 146 7.74 1.17 12.06
CA CYS A 146 6.44 0.56 11.75
C CYS A 146 6.08 -0.48 12.80
N PRO A 147 4.85 -0.48 13.35
CA PRO A 147 4.46 -1.41 14.39
C PRO A 147 4.20 -2.85 13.89
N ILE A 148 4.05 -3.06 12.58
CA ILE A 148 3.80 -4.38 11.99
C ILE A 148 4.66 -4.56 10.75
N HIS A 149 5.26 -5.75 10.62
CA HIS A 149 6.04 -6.17 9.46
C HIS A 149 5.54 -7.52 8.96
N ILE A 150 5.33 -7.64 7.65
CA ILE A 150 4.94 -8.87 6.97
C ILE A 150 6.07 -9.23 6.01
N GLU A 151 6.86 -10.21 6.37
CA GLU A 151 7.94 -10.74 5.54
C GLU A 151 7.39 -11.78 4.57
N ALA A 152 7.69 -11.64 3.29
CA ALA A 152 7.08 -12.50 2.27
C ALA A 152 8.04 -12.76 1.09
N LYS A 153 7.85 -13.91 0.46
CA LYS A 153 8.53 -14.31 -0.79
C LYS A 153 7.62 -14.13 -1.97
N VAL A 154 8.15 -13.55 -3.03
CA VAL A 154 7.41 -13.40 -4.29
C VAL A 154 7.18 -14.78 -4.91
N THR A 155 5.93 -15.12 -5.21
CA THR A 155 5.54 -16.40 -5.80
C THR A 155 5.05 -16.28 -7.23
N ASP A 156 4.43 -15.14 -7.59
CA ASP A 156 3.93 -14.92 -8.95
C ASP A 156 3.90 -13.43 -9.30
N VAL A 157 4.11 -13.12 -10.58
CA VAL A 157 4.09 -11.76 -11.14
C VAL A 157 3.27 -11.75 -12.42
N LEU A 158 2.04 -11.26 -12.33
CA LEU A 158 1.15 -11.10 -13.48
C LEU A 158 1.27 -9.67 -14.03
N LYS A 159 1.99 -9.51 -15.14
CA LYS A 159 2.13 -8.21 -15.82
C LYS A 159 0.85 -7.81 -16.56
N LYS A 160 0.49 -6.54 -16.44
CA LYS A 160 -0.59 -5.85 -17.17
C LYS A 160 0.03 -4.73 -18.03
N ASP A 161 -0.78 -3.82 -18.56
CA ASP A 161 -0.32 -2.79 -19.52
C ASP A 161 0.79 -1.89 -18.93
N TRP A 162 0.66 -1.44 -17.67
CA TRP A 162 1.57 -0.50 -17.03
C TRP A 162 1.89 -0.83 -15.56
N PHE A 163 1.34 -1.91 -15.03
CA PHE A 163 1.53 -2.39 -13.65
C PHE A 163 1.58 -3.93 -13.61
N ALA A 164 2.02 -4.45 -12.49
CA ALA A 164 1.94 -5.87 -12.17
C ALA A 164 1.03 -6.10 -10.96
N ILE A 165 0.40 -7.27 -10.95
CA ILE A 165 -0.17 -7.90 -9.77
C ILE A 165 0.88 -8.88 -9.27
N VAL A 166 1.39 -8.65 -8.07
CA VAL A 166 2.43 -9.48 -7.44
C VAL A 166 1.80 -10.24 -6.30
N THR A 167 1.93 -11.56 -6.34
CA THR A 167 1.50 -12.45 -5.26
C THR A 167 2.72 -12.86 -4.45
N CYS A 168 2.62 -12.78 -3.13
CA CYS A 168 3.70 -13.17 -2.23
C CYS A 168 3.17 -14.13 -1.17
N GLU A 169 3.97 -15.12 -0.80
CA GLU A 169 3.69 -16.02 0.33
C GLU A 169 4.28 -15.43 1.60
N ILE A 170 3.45 -15.23 2.61
CA ILE A 170 3.84 -14.71 3.93
C ILE A 170 4.70 -15.76 4.63
N GLN A 171 5.91 -15.38 5.02
CA GLN A 171 6.86 -16.19 5.77
C GLN A 171 6.80 -15.90 7.27
N GLY A 172 6.48 -14.67 7.66
CA GLY A 172 6.33 -14.25 9.04
C GLY A 172 5.62 -12.90 9.17
N ILE A 173 4.89 -12.73 10.28
CA ILE A 173 4.28 -11.45 10.67
C ILE A 173 4.85 -11.10 12.04
N PHE A 174 5.48 -9.93 12.14
CA PHE A 174 6.12 -9.43 13.36
C PHE A 174 5.38 -8.19 13.82
N VAL A 175 5.01 -8.14 15.09
CA VAL A 175 4.17 -7.08 15.67
C VAL A 175 4.86 -6.50 16.90
N ASP A 176 4.84 -5.17 17.07
CA ASP A 176 5.32 -4.51 18.28
C ASP A 176 4.48 -4.98 19.48
N GLY A 177 5.13 -5.55 20.50
CA GLY A 177 4.47 -6.05 21.69
C GLY A 177 3.60 -5.04 22.43
N LYS A 178 3.80 -3.73 22.21
CA LYS A 178 2.97 -2.67 22.79
C LYS A 178 1.54 -2.66 22.27
N ILE A 179 1.31 -3.16 21.07
CA ILE A 179 -0.01 -3.26 20.45
C ILE A 179 -0.59 -4.68 20.45
N MET A 180 0.13 -5.65 21.00
CA MET A 180 -0.40 -7.00 21.21
C MET A 180 -1.23 -7.07 22.49
N MET A 181 -2.30 -7.87 22.46
CA MET A 181 -3.07 -8.29 23.63
C MET A 181 -2.55 -9.64 24.14
N ASP A 182 -2.26 -10.54 23.22
CA ASP A 182 -1.66 -11.87 23.40
C ASP A 182 -0.95 -12.30 22.11
N ASP A 183 -0.52 -13.55 22.01
CA ASP A 183 0.25 -14.08 20.86
C ASP A 183 -0.55 -14.13 19.54
N SER A 184 -1.87 -13.89 19.58
CA SER A 184 -2.76 -13.99 18.41
C SER A 184 -3.65 -12.77 18.17
N HIS A 185 -3.68 -11.81 19.10
CA HIS A 185 -4.59 -10.65 19.01
C HIS A 185 -3.85 -9.32 19.14
N ILE A 186 -4.26 -8.37 18.29
CA ILE A 186 -3.79 -6.98 18.30
C ILE A 186 -4.84 -6.10 19.00
N ASP A 187 -4.39 -5.21 19.89
CA ASP A 187 -5.23 -4.17 20.47
C ASP A 187 -5.53 -3.07 19.44
N THR A 188 -6.66 -3.21 18.79
CA THR A 188 -7.12 -2.24 17.76
C THR A 188 -7.42 -0.85 18.30
N LYS A 189 -7.43 -0.64 19.63
CA LYS A 189 -7.53 0.69 20.23
C LYS A 189 -6.17 1.40 20.26
N LYS A 190 -5.08 0.63 20.36
CA LYS A 190 -3.70 1.15 20.34
C LYS A 190 -3.09 1.25 18.95
N TRP A 191 -3.61 0.45 17.99
CA TRP A 191 -3.11 0.46 16.62
C TRP A 191 -4.05 1.18 15.68
N LYS A 192 -3.56 2.24 15.06
CA LYS A 192 -4.30 3.05 14.09
C LYS A 192 -3.53 3.10 12.77
N PRO A 193 -3.77 2.14 11.87
CA PRO A 193 -3.07 2.10 10.59
C PRO A 193 -3.33 3.37 9.76
N LEU A 194 -2.30 3.80 9.03
CA LEU A 194 -2.44 4.86 8.05
C LEU A 194 -3.23 4.34 6.84
N ILE A 195 -4.28 5.06 6.47
CA ILE A 195 -5.22 4.69 5.40
C ILE A 195 -5.12 5.69 4.25
N TYR A 196 -5.11 5.18 3.00
CA TYR A 196 -5.21 5.97 1.79
C TYR A 196 -6.62 5.89 1.20
N LYS A 197 -7.32 7.00 1.14
CA LYS A 197 -8.70 7.11 0.67
C LYS A 197 -8.83 8.26 -0.33
N PHE A 198 -9.09 7.95 -1.58
CA PHE A 198 -9.34 8.93 -2.65
C PHE A 198 -8.37 10.12 -2.70
N ARG A 199 -7.05 9.83 -2.61
CA ARG A 199 -5.93 10.79 -2.58
C ARG A 199 -5.74 11.55 -1.27
N GLU A 200 -6.40 11.12 -0.23
CA GLU A 200 -6.21 11.64 1.12
C GLU A 200 -5.62 10.56 2.02
N TYR A 201 -4.82 10.97 2.98
CA TYR A 201 -4.42 10.11 4.09
C TYR A 201 -5.36 10.33 5.26
N THR A 202 -5.75 9.25 5.90
CA THR A 202 -6.63 9.25 7.07
C THR A 202 -6.23 8.12 8.01
N SER A 203 -6.81 8.09 9.17
CA SER A 203 -6.67 7.00 10.13
C SER A 203 -8.00 6.26 10.32
N THR A 204 -7.99 5.21 11.13
CA THR A 204 -9.20 4.49 11.52
C THR A 204 -9.97 5.28 12.59
N GLY A 205 -11.30 5.23 12.53
CA GLY A 205 -12.18 5.77 13.55
C GLY A 205 -12.42 4.82 14.71
N ASP A 206 -13.46 5.11 15.51
CA ASP A 206 -13.86 4.28 16.64
C ASP A 206 -14.38 2.91 16.18
N ARG A 207 -14.20 1.92 17.04
CA ARG A 207 -14.71 0.58 16.80
C ARG A 207 -16.25 0.58 16.78
N LEU A 208 -16.84 0.13 15.69
CA LEU A 208 -18.30 0.02 15.54
C LEU A 208 -18.85 -1.30 16.12
N GLY A 209 -18.05 -2.36 16.14
CA GLY A 209 -18.46 -3.68 16.63
C GLY A 209 -17.37 -4.73 16.37
N LEU A 210 -17.67 -5.97 16.76
CA LEU A 210 -16.81 -7.13 16.54
C LEU A 210 -17.37 -7.97 15.39
N ASN A 211 -16.49 -8.63 14.65
CA ASN A 211 -16.88 -9.65 13.69
C ASN A 211 -17.36 -10.91 14.44
N PHE A 212 -18.28 -11.67 13.84
CA PHE A 212 -18.82 -12.91 14.44
C PHE A 212 -17.77 -13.98 14.73
N ASN A 213 -16.62 -13.94 14.05
CA ASN A 213 -15.50 -14.84 14.28
C ASN A 213 -14.53 -14.34 15.37
N PHE A 214 -14.76 -13.15 15.93
CA PHE A 214 -13.91 -12.65 17.00
C PHE A 214 -14.19 -13.42 18.28
N GLN A 215 -13.18 -14.12 18.79
CA GLN A 215 -13.22 -14.74 20.11
C GLN A 215 -12.70 -13.71 21.12
N GLU A 216 -13.51 -13.36 22.10
CA GLU A 216 -13.04 -12.54 23.22
C GLU A 216 -12.06 -13.37 24.07
N VAL A 217 -10.88 -12.79 24.30
CA VAL A 217 -9.84 -13.36 25.18
C VAL A 217 -10.11 -12.93 26.61
#